data_b4a92d21e08e71d8c0fe7a95eb6c4bb1
#
_entry.id   b4a92d21e08e71d8c0fe7a95eb6c4bb1
#
_cell.length_a   1.000
_cell.length_b   1.000
_cell.length_c   1.000
_cell.angle_alpha   90.00
_cell.angle_beta   90.00
_cell.angle_gamma   90.00
#
_symmetry.space_group_name_H-M   'P 1'
#
loop_
_entity.id
_entity.type
_entity.pdbx_description
1 polymer ?
#
loop_
_entity_poly.entity_id
_entity_poly.type
_entity_poly.pdbx_seq_one_letter_code
_entity_poly.pdbx_strand_id
1 'polypeptide(L)'
;MPLFAARTVRRACLAVAFALSSAVVGYAADTVEYRVLATNKTSTMEKEMRDAGAAGFRFAGTMGGDTAFGGNEVVVVMTRTGAARPRYVYRLLATSKTSTMQHELEAAAAEGYQYRGQSIFSSMFGGKEVVVILERDREASTKDRWEYRLLATSKTSTMEKELAEIGAQGFEFVGLTVATTAMGGSELVTITRRKVQ
;
A
#
# COMPACT_ATOMS: atom_id res chain seq x y z
N MET A 1 -61.28 -54.02 64.21
CA MET A 1 -60.09 -54.51 63.50
C MET A 1 -59.94 -53.65 62.23
N PRO A 2 -59.00 -52.72 62.16
CA PRO A 2 -58.84 -51.89 60.97
C PRO A 2 -57.62 -52.35 60.08
N LEU A 3 -57.88 -52.43 58.76
CA LEU A 3 -56.90 -52.65 57.72
C LEU A 3 -56.06 -51.40 57.52
N PHE A 4 -54.76 -51.56 57.60
CA PHE A 4 -53.80 -50.54 57.15
C PHE A 4 -53.53 -50.63 55.64
N ALA A 5 -53.87 -49.56 54.90
CA ALA A 5 -53.57 -49.41 53.49
C ALA A 5 -52.23 -48.71 53.35
N ALA A 6 -51.27 -49.38 52.76
CA ALA A 6 -49.94 -48.85 52.47
C ALA A 6 -49.97 -47.94 51.18
N ARG A 7 -49.67 -46.67 51.31
CA ARG A 7 -49.51 -45.73 50.21
C ARG A 7 -48.07 -45.76 49.63
N THR A 8 -47.92 -46.30 48.42
CA THR A 8 -46.69 -46.31 47.67
C THR A 8 -46.47 -44.93 47.02
N VAL A 9 -45.47 -44.20 47.49
CA VAL A 9 -45.08 -42.94 46.89
C VAL A 9 -44.10 -43.25 45.75
N ARG A 10 -44.56 -43.06 44.50
CA ARG A 10 -43.63 -43.06 43.30
C ARG A 10 -42.92 -41.74 43.22
N ARG A 11 -41.61 -41.75 43.42
CA ARG A 11 -40.70 -40.61 43.11
C ARG A 11 -40.39 -40.61 41.61
N ALA A 12 -40.93 -39.62 40.88
CA ALA A 12 -40.58 -39.36 39.52
C ALA A 12 -39.27 -38.58 39.51
N CYS A 13 -38.17 -39.19 39.06
CA CYS A 13 -36.93 -38.50 38.78
C CYS A 13 -37.06 -37.81 37.41
N LEU A 14 -37.17 -36.47 37.45
CA LEU A 14 -37.10 -35.64 36.26
C LEU A 14 -35.61 -35.44 35.89
N ALA A 15 -35.12 -36.15 34.86
CA ALA A 15 -33.80 -35.95 34.31
C ALA A 15 -33.83 -34.72 33.33
N VAL A 16 -33.32 -33.59 33.77
CA VAL A 16 -33.09 -32.41 32.92
C VAL A 16 -31.82 -32.62 32.13
N ALA A 17 -31.93 -33.00 30.85
CA ALA A 17 -30.82 -33.07 29.94
C ALA A 17 -30.46 -31.63 29.49
N PHE A 18 -29.36 -31.09 30.02
CA PHE A 18 -28.77 -29.82 29.58
C PHE A 18 -27.97 -30.07 28.29
N ALA A 19 -28.57 -29.80 27.13
CA ALA A 19 -27.86 -29.82 25.85
C ALA A 19 -26.96 -28.61 25.77
N LEU A 20 -25.64 -28.77 25.99
CA LEU A 20 -24.62 -27.78 25.68
C LEU A 20 -24.49 -27.68 24.16
N SER A 21 -25.18 -26.73 23.54
CA SER A 21 -24.91 -26.32 22.18
C SER A 21 -23.61 -25.53 22.16
N SER A 22 -22.51 -26.19 21.80
CA SER A 22 -21.24 -25.56 21.50
C SER A 22 -21.39 -24.76 20.18
N ALA A 23 -21.67 -23.48 20.26
CA ALA A 23 -21.60 -22.59 19.12
C ALA A 23 -20.14 -22.54 18.69
N VAL A 24 -19.77 -23.25 17.64
CA VAL A 24 -18.49 -23.09 16.95
C VAL A 24 -18.55 -21.72 16.27
N VAL A 25 -17.93 -20.71 16.91
CA VAL A 25 -17.67 -19.43 16.27
C VAL A 25 -16.63 -19.69 15.19
N GLY A 26 -17.09 -19.95 13.98
CA GLY A 26 -16.26 -20.01 12.81
C GLY A 26 -15.69 -18.61 12.56
N TYR A 27 -14.41 -18.41 12.82
CA TYR A 27 -13.69 -17.25 12.30
C TYR A 27 -13.68 -17.40 10.77
N ALA A 28 -14.60 -16.75 10.09
CA ALA A 28 -14.47 -16.55 8.64
C ALA A 28 -13.22 -15.70 8.45
N ALA A 29 -12.16 -16.28 7.89
CA ALA A 29 -10.99 -15.53 7.50
C ALA A 29 -11.44 -14.47 6.50
N ASP A 30 -11.09 -13.22 6.75
CA ASP A 30 -11.39 -12.14 5.81
C ASP A 30 -10.78 -12.47 4.45
N THR A 31 -11.63 -12.63 3.45
CA THR A 31 -11.20 -12.94 2.09
C THR A 31 -10.47 -11.72 1.52
N VAL A 32 -9.25 -11.93 1.02
CA VAL A 32 -8.47 -10.90 0.32
C VAL A 32 -8.76 -11.01 -1.16
N GLU A 33 -9.27 -9.92 -1.74
CA GLU A 33 -9.45 -9.77 -3.17
C GLU A 33 -8.25 -9.04 -3.77
N TYR A 34 -7.85 -9.46 -4.96
CA TYR A 34 -6.74 -8.86 -5.70
C TYR A 34 -7.24 -8.24 -7.00
N ARG A 35 -6.64 -7.12 -7.37
CA ARG A 35 -6.78 -6.51 -8.69
C ARG A 35 -5.40 -6.26 -9.25
N VAL A 36 -5.16 -6.72 -10.47
CA VAL A 36 -3.92 -6.49 -11.21
C VAL A 36 -4.21 -5.49 -12.31
N LEU A 37 -3.43 -4.42 -12.35
CA LEU A 37 -3.46 -3.38 -13.38
C LEU A 37 -2.16 -3.51 -14.16
N ALA A 38 -2.23 -3.51 -15.49
CA ALA A 38 -1.06 -3.64 -16.35
C ALA A 38 -1.18 -2.68 -17.55
N THR A 39 -0.21 -1.78 -17.72
CA THR A 39 -0.20 -0.81 -18.80
C THR A 39 1.21 -0.25 -19.05
N ASN A 40 1.42 0.29 -20.23
CA ASN A 40 2.62 1.05 -20.59
C ASN A 40 2.42 2.58 -20.57
N LYS A 41 1.27 3.07 -20.08
CA LYS A 41 0.94 4.49 -20.03
C LYS A 41 0.65 4.95 -18.61
N THR A 42 1.40 5.93 -18.12
CA THR A 42 1.25 6.50 -16.78
C THR A 42 -0.15 7.05 -16.52
N SER A 43 -0.73 7.78 -17.47
CA SER A 43 -2.10 8.34 -17.32
C SER A 43 -3.18 7.27 -17.23
N THR A 44 -3.03 6.18 -17.97
CA THR A 44 -3.92 5.02 -17.88
C THR A 44 -3.81 4.36 -16.51
N MET A 45 -2.57 4.10 -16.04
CA MET A 45 -2.33 3.53 -14.72
C MET A 45 -2.92 4.39 -13.61
N GLU A 46 -2.73 5.70 -13.66
CA GLU A 46 -3.30 6.61 -12.66
C GLU A 46 -4.82 6.51 -12.61
N LYS A 47 -5.48 6.52 -13.79
CA LYS A 47 -6.93 6.38 -13.86
C LYS A 47 -7.40 5.05 -13.28
N GLU A 48 -6.79 3.95 -13.67
CA GLU A 48 -7.16 2.61 -13.19
C GLU A 48 -6.93 2.45 -11.69
N MET A 49 -5.85 3.00 -11.14
CA MET A 49 -5.60 3.00 -9.71
C MET A 49 -6.62 3.85 -8.94
N ARG A 50 -7.05 4.99 -9.48
CA ARG A 50 -8.13 5.81 -8.89
C ARG A 50 -9.45 5.05 -8.88
N ASP A 51 -9.80 4.40 -9.98
CA ASP A 51 -11.02 3.61 -10.11
C ASP A 51 -11.01 2.42 -9.13
N ALA A 52 -9.86 1.74 -8.99
CA ALA A 52 -9.68 0.68 -8.02
C ALA A 52 -9.76 1.20 -6.57
N GLY A 53 -9.15 2.34 -6.27
CA GLY A 53 -9.24 2.99 -4.96
C GLY A 53 -10.68 3.40 -4.60
N ALA A 54 -11.44 3.89 -5.58
CA ALA A 54 -12.87 4.18 -5.43
C ALA A 54 -13.71 2.92 -5.18
N ALA A 55 -13.24 1.74 -5.64
CA ALA A 55 -13.83 0.44 -5.34
C ALA A 55 -13.31 -0.19 -4.02
N GLY A 56 -12.53 0.54 -3.23
CA GLY A 56 -12.03 0.09 -1.93
C GLY A 56 -10.72 -0.70 -1.97
N PHE A 57 -10.09 -0.80 -3.14
CA PHE A 57 -8.78 -1.44 -3.24
C PHE A 57 -7.66 -0.49 -2.80
N ARG A 58 -6.62 -1.06 -2.21
CA ARG A 58 -5.42 -0.37 -1.78
C ARG A 58 -4.19 -0.91 -2.48
N PHE A 59 -3.25 -0.05 -2.79
CA PHE A 59 -1.95 -0.41 -3.37
C PHE A 59 -1.20 -1.42 -2.50
N ALA A 60 -0.74 -2.51 -3.11
CA ALA A 60 0.05 -3.55 -2.46
C ALA A 60 1.48 -3.63 -3.00
N GLY A 61 1.68 -3.40 -4.30
CA GLY A 61 3.01 -3.45 -4.90
C GLY A 61 2.99 -3.11 -6.37
N THR A 62 4.18 -2.82 -6.91
CA THR A 62 4.39 -2.53 -8.33
C THR A 62 5.71 -3.12 -8.82
N MET A 63 5.75 -3.47 -10.08
CA MET A 63 6.96 -3.77 -10.81
C MET A 63 6.83 -3.27 -12.26
N GLY A 64 7.96 -2.96 -12.88
CA GLY A 64 8.02 -2.66 -14.31
C GLY A 64 9.15 -3.47 -14.95
N GLY A 65 9.01 -3.77 -16.22
CA GLY A 65 10.01 -4.50 -16.98
C GLY A 65 9.44 -5.14 -18.24
N ASP A 66 10.25 -5.95 -18.86
CA ASP A 66 9.85 -6.74 -20.02
C ASP A 66 8.91 -7.87 -19.57
N THR A 67 7.77 -7.97 -20.23
CA THR A 67 6.85 -9.09 -20.00
C THR A 67 7.22 -10.31 -20.85
N ALA A 68 6.78 -11.48 -20.41
CA ALA A 68 7.00 -12.75 -21.14
C ALA A 68 6.48 -12.75 -22.57
N PHE A 69 5.60 -11.81 -22.92
CA PHE A 69 5.01 -11.65 -24.25
C PHE A 69 5.67 -10.55 -25.10
N GLY A 70 6.83 -10.03 -24.68
CA GLY A 70 7.64 -9.10 -25.46
C GLY A 70 7.19 -7.64 -25.40
N GLY A 71 6.50 -7.23 -24.34
CA GLY A 71 6.12 -5.83 -24.09
C GLY A 71 6.77 -5.27 -22.83
N ASN A 72 6.95 -3.94 -22.80
CA ASN A 72 7.31 -3.23 -21.57
C ASN A 72 6.03 -2.78 -20.88
N GLU A 73 5.71 -3.38 -19.75
CA GLU A 73 4.55 -3.04 -18.96
C GLU A 73 4.93 -2.72 -17.52
N VAL A 74 4.18 -1.85 -16.90
CA VAL A 74 4.18 -1.68 -15.46
C VAL A 74 2.95 -2.39 -14.91
N VAL A 75 3.19 -3.25 -13.93
CA VAL A 75 2.16 -4.01 -13.25
C VAL A 75 2.00 -3.47 -11.84
N VAL A 76 0.76 -3.19 -11.46
CA VAL A 76 0.38 -2.79 -10.11
C VAL A 76 -0.58 -3.82 -9.54
N VAL A 77 -0.30 -4.28 -8.34
CA VAL A 77 -1.19 -5.14 -7.57
C VAL A 77 -1.88 -4.30 -6.51
N MET A 78 -3.20 -4.41 -6.46
CA MET A 78 -4.03 -3.78 -5.45
C MET A 78 -4.84 -4.84 -4.70
N THR A 79 -5.06 -4.62 -3.42
CA THR A 79 -5.77 -5.57 -2.55
C THR A 79 -6.97 -4.92 -1.88
N ARG A 80 -8.00 -5.72 -1.60
CA ARG A 80 -9.16 -5.33 -0.81
C ARG A 80 -9.48 -6.45 0.18
N THR A 81 -9.70 -6.10 1.45
CA THR A 81 -10.06 -7.05 2.50
C THR A 81 -11.46 -6.75 2.99
N GLY A 82 -12.35 -7.75 2.96
CA GLY A 82 -13.72 -7.62 3.41
C GLY A 82 -14.52 -6.52 2.71
N ALA A 83 -15.40 -5.85 3.42
CA ALA A 83 -16.21 -4.74 2.93
C ALA A 83 -15.45 -3.39 2.99
N ALA A 84 -14.23 -3.35 2.46
CA ALA A 84 -13.42 -2.13 2.47
C ALA A 84 -14.11 -0.97 1.74
N ARG A 85 -14.05 0.22 2.36
CA ARG A 85 -14.68 1.44 1.83
C ARG A 85 -13.73 2.19 0.91
N PRO A 86 -14.26 3.04 -0.01
CA PRO A 86 -13.44 3.98 -0.80
C PRO A 86 -12.74 4.96 0.13
N ARG A 87 -11.47 4.71 0.40
CA ARG A 87 -10.69 5.49 1.37
C ARG A 87 -9.46 6.14 0.74
N TYR A 88 -8.86 5.46 -0.25
CA TYR A 88 -7.57 5.87 -0.80
C TYR A 88 -7.72 6.51 -2.18
N VAL A 89 -6.94 7.56 -2.40
CA VAL A 89 -6.82 8.26 -3.69
C VAL A 89 -5.38 8.19 -4.14
N TYR A 90 -5.17 7.95 -5.42
CA TYR A 90 -3.85 7.79 -6.02
C TYR A 90 -3.51 8.95 -6.94
N ARG A 91 -2.22 9.31 -6.97
CA ARG A 91 -1.59 10.23 -7.91
C ARG A 91 -0.28 9.60 -8.35
N LEU A 92 0.03 9.71 -9.62
CA LEU A 92 1.30 9.29 -10.18
C LEU A 92 2.10 10.53 -10.61
N LEU A 93 3.38 10.55 -10.21
CA LEU A 93 4.31 11.57 -10.68
C LEU A 93 5.26 10.91 -11.67
N ALA A 94 5.31 11.40 -12.89
CA ALA A 94 6.18 10.89 -13.95
C ALA A 94 7.23 11.93 -14.28
N THR A 95 8.50 11.62 -14.00
CA THR A 95 9.58 12.55 -14.18
C THR A 95 10.89 11.84 -14.54
N SER A 96 11.75 12.53 -15.28
CA SER A 96 13.10 12.09 -15.58
C SER A 96 14.18 12.88 -14.82
N LYS A 97 13.81 13.96 -14.12
CA LYS A 97 14.74 14.86 -13.43
C LYS A 97 14.53 14.82 -11.92
N THR A 98 15.61 14.61 -11.18
CA THR A 98 15.60 14.56 -9.70
C THR A 98 15.05 15.83 -9.05
N SER A 99 15.43 17.01 -9.56
CA SER A 99 14.93 18.29 -9.02
C SER A 99 13.43 18.47 -9.23
N THR A 100 12.90 18.05 -10.37
CA THR A 100 11.45 18.07 -10.64
C THR A 100 10.75 17.11 -9.69
N MET A 101 11.27 15.90 -9.49
CA MET A 101 10.71 14.92 -8.56
C MET A 101 10.66 15.46 -7.13
N GLN A 102 11.70 16.15 -6.68
CA GLN A 102 11.73 16.77 -5.34
C GLN A 102 10.56 17.74 -5.16
N HIS A 103 10.39 18.69 -6.09
CA HIS A 103 9.31 19.67 -6.02
C HIS A 103 7.91 19.06 -6.11
N GLU A 104 7.72 18.07 -6.98
CA GLU A 104 6.44 17.38 -7.13
C GLU A 104 6.07 16.57 -5.88
N LEU A 105 7.04 15.91 -5.24
CA LEU A 105 6.83 15.20 -3.98
C LEU A 105 6.46 16.16 -2.84
N GLU A 106 7.13 17.29 -2.73
CA GLU A 106 6.82 18.32 -1.74
C GLU A 106 5.41 18.89 -1.94
N ALA A 107 5.05 19.22 -3.18
CA ALA A 107 3.72 19.71 -3.51
C ALA A 107 2.63 18.68 -3.19
N ALA A 108 2.85 17.41 -3.54
CA ALA A 108 1.92 16.34 -3.25
C ALA A 108 1.80 16.06 -1.74
N ALA A 109 2.92 16.15 -1.00
CA ALA A 109 2.92 16.00 0.46
C ALA A 109 2.12 17.10 1.16
N ALA A 110 2.20 18.34 0.65
CA ALA A 110 1.38 19.45 1.15
C ALA A 110 -0.13 19.20 0.97
N GLU A 111 -0.53 18.41 -0.03
CA GLU A 111 -1.90 17.96 -0.27
C GLU A 111 -2.27 16.68 0.51
N GLY A 112 -1.37 16.14 1.33
CA GLY A 112 -1.57 14.93 2.14
C GLY A 112 -1.30 13.61 1.44
N TYR A 113 -0.67 13.65 0.26
CA TYR A 113 -0.21 12.43 -0.40
C TYR A 113 1.06 11.89 0.23
N GLN A 114 1.19 10.57 0.23
CA GLN A 114 2.35 9.85 0.76
C GLN A 114 2.91 8.91 -0.30
N TYR A 115 4.23 8.79 -0.35
CA TYR A 115 4.93 7.81 -1.17
C TYR A 115 4.51 6.38 -0.80
N ARG A 116 4.26 5.56 -1.83
CA ARG A 116 3.93 4.13 -1.70
C ARG A 116 4.83 3.21 -2.49
N GLY A 117 5.36 3.70 -3.58
CA GLY A 117 6.22 2.91 -4.44
C GLY A 117 6.60 3.69 -5.68
N GLN A 118 7.38 3.04 -6.52
CA GLN A 118 7.80 3.60 -7.80
C GLN A 118 8.06 2.48 -8.81
N SER A 119 8.01 2.85 -10.09
CA SER A 119 8.36 1.98 -11.19
C SER A 119 8.99 2.78 -12.32
N ILE A 120 9.57 2.10 -13.29
CA ILE A 120 10.14 2.73 -14.48
C ILE A 120 9.24 2.40 -15.65
N PHE A 121 8.73 3.45 -16.31
CA PHE A 121 7.99 3.35 -17.56
C PHE A 121 8.90 3.62 -18.73
N SER A 122 8.73 2.88 -19.81
CA SER A 122 9.36 3.21 -21.09
C SER A 122 8.47 4.22 -21.82
N SER A 123 9.01 5.39 -22.13
CA SER A 123 8.27 6.39 -22.90
C SER A 123 8.15 5.95 -24.37
N MET A 124 7.15 6.48 -25.07
CA MET A 124 6.92 6.18 -26.49
C MET A 124 8.11 6.57 -27.40
N PHE A 125 9.01 7.43 -26.94
CA PHE A 125 10.20 7.88 -27.66
C PHE A 125 11.49 7.16 -27.20
N GLY A 126 11.38 6.02 -26.52
CA GLY A 126 12.53 5.23 -26.06
C GLY A 126 13.21 5.75 -24.80
N GLY A 127 12.69 6.79 -24.17
CA GLY A 127 13.14 7.26 -22.85
C GLY A 127 12.60 6.41 -21.71
N LYS A 128 13.20 6.57 -20.55
CA LYS A 128 12.72 5.97 -19.29
C LYS A 128 12.26 7.08 -18.36
N GLU A 129 11.06 6.92 -17.81
CA GLU A 129 10.52 7.82 -16.80
C GLU A 129 10.38 7.08 -15.48
N VAL A 130 10.82 7.72 -14.41
CA VAL A 130 10.52 7.24 -13.06
C VAL A 130 9.09 7.69 -12.72
N VAL A 131 8.24 6.74 -12.42
CA VAL A 131 6.87 7.01 -12.00
C VAL A 131 6.75 6.69 -10.52
N VAL A 132 6.51 7.71 -9.72
CA VAL A 132 6.27 7.59 -8.28
C VAL A 132 4.78 7.44 -8.03
N ILE A 133 4.40 6.44 -7.26
CA ILE A 133 3.02 6.17 -6.85
C ILE A 133 2.78 6.80 -5.48
N LEU A 134 1.81 7.69 -5.42
CA LEU A 134 1.39 8.39 -4.22
C LEU A 134 -0.02 8.01 -3.82
N GLU A 135 -0.24 7.84 -2.54
CA GLU A 135 -1.54 7.52 -1.94
C GLU A 135 -1.92 8.60 -0.93
N ARG A 136 -3.15 9.08 -0.99
CA ARG A 136 -3.75 9.91 0.05
C ARG A 136 -4.89 9.17 0.72
N ASP A 137 -4.83 9.06 2.03
CA ASP A 137 -5.91 8.55 2.85
C ASP A 137 -6.91 9.68 3.12
N ARG A 138 -8.17 9.53 2.70
CA ARG A 138 -9.23 10.53 2.90
C ARG A 138 -9.65 10.69 4.36
N GLU A 139 -9.39 9.69 5.18
CA GLU A 139 -9.71 9.65 6.61
C GLU A 139 -8.52 10.03 7.49
N ALA A 140 -7.33 10.20 6.91
CA ALA A 140 -6.15 10.61 7.67
C ALA A 140 -6.33 12.03 8.22
N SER A 141 -5.83 12.24 9.42
CA SER A 141 -5.74 13.58 10.00
C SER A 141 -4.87 14.47 9.09
N THR A 142 -5.33 15.70 8.83
CA THR A 142 -4.55 16.73 8.12
C THR A 142 -3.25 17.10 8.82
N LYS A 143 -3.03 16.63 10.04
CA LYS A 143 -1.81 16.84 10.83
C LYS A 143 -0.65 15.95 10.40
N ASP A 144 -0.92 14.84 9.69
CA ASP A 144 0.14 13.93 9.21
C ASP A 144 0.75 14.50 7.93
N ARG A 145 1.71 15.39 8.09
CA ARG A 145 2.50 15.97 7.00
C ARG A 145 3.84 15.26 6.89
N TRP A 146 4.32 15.11 5.66
CA TRP A 146 5.60 14.49 5.35
C TRP A 146 6.49 15.48 4.60
N GLU A 147 7.74 15.56 5.01
CA GLU A 147 8.80 16.21 4.27
C GLU A 147 9.59 15.14 3.52
N TYR A 148 9.85 15.37 2.25
CA TYR A 148 10.65 14.48 1.41
C TYR A 148 11.99 15.11 1.13
N ARG A 149 13.02 14.27 1.04
CA ARG A 149 14.35 14.68 0.55
C ARG A 149 14.93 13.59 -0.34
N LEU A 150 15.39 14.00 -1.51
CA LEU A 150 16.04 13.16 -2.48
C LEU A 150 17.56 13.35 -2.37
N LEU A 151 18.27 12.23 -2.38
CA LEU A 151 19.72 12.19 -2.46
C LEU A 151 20.09 11.58 -3.80
N ALA A 152 20.92 12.25 -4.57
CA ALA A 152 21.34 11.80 -5.90
C ALA A 152 22.85 11.62 -5.93
N THR A 153 23.31 10.41 -6.21
CA THR A 153 24.74 10.07 -6.22
C THR A 153 25.08 9.03 -7.28
N SER A 154 26.29 9.06 -7.77
CA SER A 154 26.83 8.07 -8.71
C SER A 154 27.58 6.91 -8.03
N LYS A 155 27.82 7.00 -6.72
CA LYS A 155 28.63 6.03 -5.96
C LYS A 155 27.88 5.50 -4.75
N THR A 156 27.83 4.17 -4.58
CA THR A 156 27.17 3.52 -3.45
C THR A 156 27.78 3.89 -2.09
N SER A 157 29.11 4.06 -2.01
CA SER A 157 29.78 4.50 -0.79
C SER A 157 29.41 5.93 -0.36
N THR A 158 29.17 6.80 -1.34
CA THR A 158 28.67 8.16 -1.08
C THR A 158 27.21 8.09 -0.60
N MET A 159 26.39 7.25 -1.22
CA MET A 159 25.00 7.05 -0.83
C MET A 159 24.88 6.58 0.63
N GLU A 160 25.71 5.63 1.08
CA GLU A 160 25.72 5.16 2.46
C GLU A 160 25.99 6.29 3.45
N LYS A 161 27.00 7.12 3.18
CA LYS A 161 27.32 8.29 3.99
C LYS A 161 26.19 9.29 4.06
N GLU A 162 25.62 9.66 2.90
CA GLU A 162 24.50 10.61 2.80
C GLU A 162 23.23 10.08 3.50
N LEU A 163 22.95 8.79 3.40
CA LEU A 163 21.86 8.16 4.13
C LEU A 163 22.06 8.20 5.64
N ALA A 164 23.30 7.98 6.13
CA ALA A 164 23.60 8.10 7.53
C ALA A 164 23.42 9.54 8.05
N GLU A 165 23.88 10.53 7.25
CA GLU A 165 23.75 11.96 7.60
C GLU A 165 22.29 12.40 7.65
N ILE A 166 21.45 11.98 6.69
CA ILE A 166 20.04 12.37 6.66
C ILE A 166 19.21 11.58 7.67
N GLY A 167 19.60 10.33 7.95
CA GLY A 167 19.02 9.50 9.01
C GLY A 167 19.18 10.16 10.38
N ALA A 168 20.34 10.78 10.65
CA ALA A 168 20.57 11.55 11.86
C ALA A 168 19.65 12.79 11.99
N GLN A 169 19.05 13.25 10.88
CA GLN A 169 18.05 14.34 10.84
C GLN A 169 16.63 13.82 10.96
N GLY A 170 16.42 12.51 11.20
CA GLY A 170 15.12 11.87 11.37
C GLY A 170 14.42 11.49 10.07
N PHE A 171 15.13 11.48 8.94
CA PHE A 171 14.56 10.97 7.69
C PHE A 171 14.69 9.44 7.63
N GLU A 172 13.65 8.79 7.15
CA GLU A 172 13.61 7.36 6.86
C GLU A 172 13.71 7.10 5.35
N PHE A 173 14.39 6.04 4.98
CA PHE A 173 14.46 5.56 3.61
C PHE A 173 13.09 4.99 3.18
N VAL A 174 12.62 5.37 1.97
CA VAL A 174 11.36 4.84 1.42
C VAL A 174 11.47 4.33 -0.01
N GLY A 175 12.49 4.72 -0.76
CA GLY A 175 12.65 4.24 -2.12
C GLY A 175 14.02 4.53 -2.74
N LEU A 176 14.36 3.75 -3.76
CA LEU A 176 15.59 3.90 -4.55
C LEU A 176 15.24 3.76 -6.02
N THR A 177 15.75 4.67 -6.84
CA THR A 177 15.60 4.63 -8.30
C THR A 177 16.87 5.06 -9.01
N VAL A 178 16.86 4.93 -10.31
CA VAL A 178 17.93 5.45 -11.19
C VAL A 178 17.34 6.56 -12.04
N ALA A 179 17.91 7.75 -11.96
CA ALA A 179 17.57 8.89 -12.81
C ALA A 179 18.68 9.17 -13.83
N THR A 180 18.33 9.89 -14.88
CA THR A 180 19.30 10.36 -15.87
C THR A 180 19.74 11.75 -15.49
N THR A 181 21.07 11.98 -15.45
CA THR A 181 21.63 13.30 -15.24
C THR A 181 21.45 14.20 -16.47
N ALA A 182 21.58 15.50 -16.28
CA ALA A 182 21.51 16.47 -17.39
C ALA A 182 22.59 16.25 -18.48
N MET A 183 23.65 15.54 -18.14
CA MET A 183 24.77 15.21 -19.08
C MET A 183 24.66 13.79 -19.66
N GLY A 184 23.52 13.12 -19.50
CA GLY A 184 23.28 11.78 -20.07
C GLY A 184 23.84 10.61 -19.25
N GLY A 185 24.39 10.86 -18.06
CA GLY A 185 24.80 9.81 -17.11
C GLY A 185 23.63 9.28 -16.31
N SER A 186 23.88 8.21 -15.54
CA SER A 186 22.90 7.66 -14.58
C SER A 186 23.34 7.96 -13.16
N GLU A 187 22.39 8.31 -12.31
CA GLU A 187 22.60 8.51 -10.88
C GLU A 187 21.61 7.68 -10.07
N LEU A 188 22.05 7.22 -8.91
CA LEU A 188 21.19 6.60 -7.91
C LEU A 188 20.46 7.70 -7.17
N VAL A 189 19.13 7.64 -7.15
CA VAL A 189 18.30 8.59 -6.42
C VAL A 189 17.59 7.88 -5.29
N THR A 190 17.94 8.28 -4.08
CA THR A 190 17.29 7.78 -2.87
C THR A 190 16.18 8.73 -2.47
N ILE A 191 15.02 8.20 -2.20
CA ILE A 191 13.86 8.94 -1.69
C ILE A 191 13.79 8.70 -0.19
N THR A 192 13.83 9.77 0.58
CA THR A 192 13.69 9.74 2.03
C THR A 192 12.56 10.64 2.47
N ARG A 193 11.98 10.38 3.65
CA ARG A 193 10.94 11.21 4.23
C ARG A 193 11.08 11.28 5.74
N ARG A 194 10.51 12.33 6.34
CA ARG A 194 10.26 12.38 7.78
C ARG A 194 8.89 12.97 8.05
N LYS A 195 8.32 12.61 9.20
CA LYS A 195 7.07 13.21 9.65
C LYS A 195 7.35 14.63 10.17
N VAL A 196 6.58 15.60 9.69
CA VAL A 196 6.62 16.97 10.22
C VAL A 196 5.63 17.05 11.39
N GLN A 197 6.11 17.56 12.52
CA GLN A 197 5.29 17.76 13.73
C GLN A 197 4.39 18.98 13.60
#